data_0f74ef95b1663fa8b7409df865c54060
#
_entry.id   0f74ef95b1663fa8b7409df865c54060
#
_cell.length_a   1.000
_cell.length_b   1.000
_cell.length_c   1.000
_cell.angle_alpha   90.00
_cell.angle_beta   90.00
_cell.angle_gamma   90.00
#
_symmetry.space_group_name_H-M   'P 1'
#
loop_
_entity.id
_entity.type
_entity.pdbx_description
1 polymer ?
#
loop_
_entity_poly.entity_id
_entity_poly.type
_entity_poly.pdbx_seq_one_letter_code
_entity_poly.pdbx_strand_id
1 'polypeptide(L)'
;MDKKVYHPLLKKTIDFGKTDLFTWTTDFFEELRQKRKVALRLGKLSDEQAHFNIRPQVLKKLLAQNKSINALTEKDFNINVDQKGVDIKIGIDIASLAYKKQVERIILISGDSDFIPAAKLARREGIDFILDPLYNHIKPDLYEHIDGLYTCNPAYKPK
;
A
#
# COMPACT_ATOMS: atom_id res chain seq x y z
N MET A 1 4.03 10.13 8.60
CA MET A 1 2.71 10.66 9.03
C MET A 1 2.95 11.63 10.17
N ASP A 2 2.76 12.91 9.95
CA ASP A 2 2.94 14.01 10.92
C ASP A 2 1.68 14.27 11.76
N LYS A 3 0.98 13.22 12.17
CA LYS A 3 -0.32 13.33 12.83
C LYS A 3 -0.27 12.99 14.31
N LYS A 4 -1.19 13.63 15.03
CA LYS A 4 -1.44 13.36 16.43
C LYS A 4 -2.72 12.55 16.56
N VAL A 5 -2.64 11.36 17.15
CA VAL A 5 -3.78 10.45 17.31
C VAL A 5 -3.93 10.05 18.77
N TYR A 6 -5.16 10.16 19.29
CA TYR A 6 -5.46 9.76 20.67
C TYR A 6 -5.46 8.24 20.82
N HIS A 7 -4.69 7.72 21.77
CA HIS A 7 -4.66 6.30 22.10
C HIS A 7 -5.59 6.00 23.31
N PRO A 8 -6.66 5.22 23.12
CA PRO A 8 -7.69 5.06 24.15
C PRO A 8 -7.21 4.35 25.41
N LEU A 9 -6.31 3.35 25.29
CA LEU A 9 -5.76 2.63 26.44
C LEU A 9 -4.79 3.49 27.24
N LEU A 10 -3.88 4.20 26.56
CA LEU A 10 -2.86 5.03 27.20
C LEU A 10 -3.41 6.38 27.68
N LYS A 11 -4.62 6.72 27.27
CA LYS A 11 -5.28 8.02 27.56
C LYS A 11 -4.37 9.21 27.22
N LYS A 12 -3.56 9.09 26.16
CA LYS A 12 -2.66 10.14 25.68
C LYS A 12 -2.69 10.26 24.16
N THR A 13 -2.33 11.43 23.67
CA THR A 13 -2.16 11.67 22.23
C THR A 13 -0.74 11.30 21.83
N ILE A 14 -0.62 10.43 20.82
CA ILE A 14 0.66 10.05 20.22
C ILE A 14 0.92 10.93 19.00
N ASP A 15 2.08 11.57 18.98
CA ASP A 15 2.55 12.40 17.88
C ASP A 15 3.43 11.56 16.95
N PHE A 16 2.86 11.10 15.83
CA PHE A 16 3.58 10.26 14.87
C PHE A 16 4.65 11.03 14.10
N GLY A 17 4.55 12.37 14.01
CA GLY A 17 5.58 13.22 13.41
C GLY A 17 6.90 13.24 14.17
N LYS A 18 6.90 12.75 15.43
CA LYS A 18 8.10 12.66 16.27
C LYS A 18 8.68 11.26 16.37
N THR A 19 8.20 10.32 15.57
CA THR A 19 8.68 8.93 15.57
C THR A 19 9.89 8.76 14.66
N ASP A 20 10.79 7.85 15.04
CA ASP A 20 11.95 7.48 14.21
C ASP A 20 11.52 7.01 12.82
N LEU A 21 10.38 6.29 12.74
CA LEU A 21 9.81 5.85 11.47
C LEU A 21 9.43 7.04 10.57
N PHE A 22 8.87 8.12 11.14
CA PHE A 22 8.53 9.31 10.37
C PHE A 22 9.79 9.99 9.83
N THR A 23 10.78 10.17 10.69
CA THR A 23 12.07 10.76 10.31
C THR A 23 12.72 9.95 9.19
N TRP A 24 12.87 8.64 9.39
CA TRP A 24 13.43 7.74 8.39
C TRP A 24 12.67 7.79 7.05
N THR A 25 11.33 7.77 7.10
CA THR A 25 10.50 7.83 5.89
C THR A 25 10.68 9.15 5.13
N THR A 26 10.80 10.25 5.87
CA THR A 26 11.02 11.58 5.29
C THR A 26 12.37 11.64 4.60
N ASP A 27 13.43 11.21 5.27
CA ASP A 27 14.79 11.17 4.75
C ASP A 27 14.87 10.26 3.51
N PHE A 28 14.23 9.10 3.55
CA PHE A 28 14.14 8.18 2.43
C PHE A 28 13.46 8.81 1.21
N PHE A 29 12.35 9.53 1.41
CA PHE A 29 11.69 10.22 0.29
C PHE A 29 12.53 11.37 -0.26
N GLU A 30 13.26 12.09 0.58
CA GLU A 30 14.19 13.11 0.10
C GLU A 30 15.33 12.49 -0.72
N GLU A 31 15.88 11.37 -0.26
CA GLU A 31 16.89 10.64 -1.04
C GLU A 31 16.32 10.17 -2.39
N LEU A 32 15.12 9.62 -2.43
CA LEU A 32 14.49 9.20 -3.67
C LEU A 32 14.25 10.34 -4.65
N ARG A 33 13.88 11.53 -4.17
CA ARG A 33 13.69 12.73 -5.02
C ARG A 33 14.97 13.15 -5.73
N GLN A 34 16.13 12.86 -5.14
CA GLN A 34 17.42 13.16 -5.72
C GLN A 34 17.87 12.12 -6.76
N LYS A 35 17.22 10.95 -6.81
CA LYS A 35 17.58 9.90 -7.77
C LYS A 35 17.05 10.25 -9.17
N ARG A 36 17.92 10.05 -10.15
CA ARG A 36 17.55 10.24 -11.55
C ARG A 36 16.49 9.24 -12.00
N LYS A 37 15.51 9.71 -12.75
CA LYS A 37 14.39 8.91 -13.29
C LYS A 37 13.43 8.36 -12.22
N VAL A 38 13.39 8.95 -11.05
CA VAL A 38 12.42 8.67 -10.00
C VAL A 38 11.41 9.80 -9.92
N ALA A 39 10.12 9.47 -9.91
CA ALA A 39 9.03 10.40 -9.67
C ALA A 39 8.15 9.88 -8.54
N LEU A 40 8.04 10.64 -7.45
CA LEU A 40 7.21 10.27 -6.32
C LEU A 40 5.76 10.75 -6.54
N ARG A 41 4.81 9.84 -6.33
CA ARG A 41 3.36 10.08 -6.38
C ARG A 41 2.75 9.79 -5.02
N LEU A 42 2.95 10.69 -4.06
CA LEU A 42 2.46 10.50 -2.70
C LEU A 42 0.92 10.59 -2.65
N GLY A 43 0.29 9.68 -1.91
CA GLY A 43 -1.12 9.75 -1.53
C GLY A 43 -1.34 10.79 -0.43
N LYS A 44 -2.62 11.03 -0.13
CA LYS A 44 -3.03 11.79 1.05
C LYS A 44 -3.52 10.83 2.11
N LEU A 45 -3.04 10.99 3.34
CA LEU A 45 -3.62 10.33 4.50
C LEU A 45 -4.88 11.09 4.90
N SER A 46 -5.98 10.39 5.12
CA SER A 46 -7.22 11.00 5.59
C SER A 46 -7.01 11.57 7.00
N ASP A 47 -7.24 12.88 7.15
CA ASP A 47 -7.04 13.58 8.42
C ASP A 47 -8.11 13.27 9.45
N GLU A 48 -9.32 12.98 8.97
CA GLU A 48 -10.51 12.88 9.81
C GLU A 48 -10.72 11.48 10.42
N GLN A 49 -9.96 10.46 9.95
CA GLN A 49 -10.25 9.06 10.28
C GLN A 49 -9.09 8.33 10.97
N ALA A 50 -8.00 9.02 11.31
CA ALA A 50 -6.90 8.38 12.02
C ALA A 50 -7.32 8.05 13.47
N HIS A 51 -7.48 6.77 13.79
CA HIS A 51 -7.85 6.30 15.12
C HIS A 51 -7.25 4.94 15.44
N PHE A 52 -7.18 4.61 16.72
CA PHE A 52 -6.74 3.29 17.15
C PHE A 52 -7.92 2.32 17.23
N ASN A 53 -7.76 1.16 16.62
CA ASN A 53 -8.70 0.05 16.68
C ASN A 53 -8.08 -1.14 17.42
N ILE A 54 -8.91 -1.93 18.10
CA ILE A 54 -8.50 -3.22 18.60
C ILE A 54 -8.26 -4.15 17.41
N ARG A 55 -7.15 -4.88 17.42
CA ARG A 55 -6.83 -5.83 16.35
C ARG A 55 -7.93 -6.89 16.23
N PRO A 56 -8.36 -7.29 15.00
CA PRO A 56 -9.45 -8.24 14.80
C PRO A 56 -9.27 -9.56 15.56
N GLN A 57 -8.04 -10.04 15.66
CA GLN A 57 -7.71 -11.27 16.40
C GLN A 57 -7.91 -11.11 17.91
N VAL A 58 -7.63 -9.93 18.45
CA VAL A 58 -7.85 -9.62 19.86
C VAL A 58 -9.34 -9.44 20.13
N LEU A 59 -10.05 -8.77 19.23
CA LEU A 59 -11.51 -8.62 19.33
C LEU A 59 -12.21 -10.00 19.35
N LYS A 60 -11.80 -10.94 18.50
CA LYS A 60 -12.32 -12.31 18.55
C LYS A 60 -12.07 -12.98 19.90
N LYS A 61 -10.89 -12.79 20.53
CA LYS A 61 -10.59 -13.35 21.85
C LYS A 61 -11.42 -12.71 22.94
N LEU A 62 -11.69 -11.39 22.86
CA LEU A 62 -12.56 -10.69 23.81
C LEU A 62 -14.00 -11.20 23.74
N LEU A 63 -14.54 -11.32 22.52
CA LEU A 63 -15.90 -11.82 22.29
C LEU A 63 -16.06 -13.28 22.72
N ALA A 64 -15.03 -14.11 22.53
CA ALA A 64 -15.00 -15.50 23.01
C ALA A 64 -14.71 -15.63 24.50
N GLN A 65 -14.61 -14.52 25.27
CA GLN A 65 -14.25 -14.47 26.69
C GLN A 65 -12.87 -15.09 27.03
N ASN A 66 -12.02 -15.30 26.02
CA ASN A 66 -10.67 -15.84 26.19
C ASN A 66 -9.64 -14.75 26.56
N LYS A 67 -10.06 -13.49 26.59
CA LYS A 67 -9.27 -12.34 27.05
C LYS A 67 -10.18 -11.33 27.73
N SER A 68 -9.73 -10.76 28.84
CA SER A 68 -10.44 -9.67 29.53
C SER A 68 -10.07 -8.32 28.94
N ILE A 69 -11.00 -7.36 29.00
CA ILE A 69 -10.74 -5.96 28.63
C ILE A 69 -9.59 -5.37 29.47
N ASN A 70 -9.50 -5.74 30.75
CA ASN A 70 -8.45 -5.28 31.66
C ASN A 70 -7.06 -5.84 31.32
N ALA A 71 -7.00 -6.89 30.48
CA ALA A 71 -5.74 -7.49 30.03
C ALA A 71 -5.27 -6.95 28.67
N LEU A 72 -5.90 -5.86 28.16
CA LEU A 72 -5.47 -5.21 26.93
C LEU A 72 -4.15 -4.46 27.16
N THR A 73 -3.29 -4.54 26.15
CA THR A 73 -1.99 -3.87 26.07
C THR A 73 -1.92 -2.99 24.82
N GLU A 74 -0.92 -2.12 24.73
CA GLU A 74 -0.69 -1.30 23.52
C GLU A 74 -0.58 -2.14 22.24
N LYS A 75 0.01 -3.34 22.34
CA LYS A 75 0.19 -4.27 21.22
C LYS A 75 -1.11 -4.84 20.67
N ASP A 76 -2.20 -4.73 21.43
CA ASP A 76 -3.52 -5.21 21.03
C ASP A 76 -4.26 -4.20 20.12
N PHE A 77 -3.69 -3.02 19.95
CA PHE A 77 -4.23 -1.98 19.07
C PHE A 77 -3.40 -1.85 17.79
N ASN A 78 -4.05 -1.38 16.76
CA ASN A 78 -3.41 -0.88 15.55
C ASN A 78 -4.00 0.49 15.22
N ILE A 79 -3.17 1.33 14.64
CA ILE A 79 -3.66 2.59 14.06
C ILE A 79 -4.33 2.29 12.74
N ASN A 80 -5.53 2.81 12.56
CA ASN A 80 -6.21 2.83 11.28
C ASN A 80 -6.04 4.20 10.65
N VAL A 81 -5.48 4.24 9.46
CA VAL A 81 -5.29 5.45 8.66
C VAL A 81 -5.54 5.10 7.21
N ASP A 82 -6.55 5.71 6.63
CA ASP A 82 -6.85 5.51 5.23
C ASP A 82 -5.94 6.36 4.35
N GLN A 83 -5.23 5.71 3.44
CA GLN A 83 -4.48 6.36 2.40
C GLN A 83 -5.36 6.42 1.13
N LYS A 84 -5.49 7.60 0.55
CA LYS A 84 -6.33 7.82 -0.64
C LYS A 84 -5.52 8.36 -1.81
N GLY A 85 -5.91 7.93 -3.00
CA GLY A 85 -5.50 8.55 -4.25
C GLY A 85 -4.17 8.06 -4.84
N VAL A 86 -3.49 7.07 -4.26
CA VAL A 86 -2.28 6.49 -4.88
C VAL A 86 -2.65 5.66 -6.08
N ASP A 87 -3.60 4.75 -5.94
CA ASP A 87 -4.01 3.81 -7.00
C ASP A 87 -4.55 4.54 -8.22
N ILE A 88 -5.36 5.58 -7.98
CA ILE A 88 -5.87 6.45 -9.05
C ILE A 88 -4.71 7.14 -9.79
N LYS A 89 -3.71 7.65 -9.07
CA LYS A 89 -2.54 8.30 -9.70
C LYS A 89 -1.73 7.32 -10.54
N ILE A 90 -1.49 6.11 -10.02
CA ILE A 90 -0.80 5.06 -10.76
C ILE A 90 -1.60 4.68 -12.00
N GLY A 91 -2.92 4.48 -11.88
CA GLY A 91 -3.80 4.18 -13.00
C GLY A 91 -3.77 5.26 -14.09
N ILE A 92 -3.79 6.54 -13.70
CA ILE A 92 -3.68 7.67 -14.63
C ILE A 92 -2.30 7.72 -15.30
N ASP A 93 -1.22 7.50 -14.55
CA ASP A 93 0.13 7.47 -15.09
C ASP A 93 0.28 6.33 -16.12
N ILE A 94 -0.23 5.11 -15.82
CA ILE A 94 -0.27 3.97 -16.76
C ILE A 94 -1.04 4.35 -18.01
N ALA A 95 -2.24 4.90 -17.88
CA ALA A 95 -3.09 5.30 -19.01
C ALA A 95 -2.40 6.35 -19.87
N SER A 96 -1.78 7.36 -19.26
CA SER A 96 -1.07 8.43 -19.97
C SER A 96 0.13 7.90 -20.76
N LEU A 97 0.93 7.01 -20.16
CA LEU A 97 2.08 6.39 -20.81
C LEU A 97 1.65 5.51 -21.99
N ALA A 98 0.58 4.74 -21.82
CA ALA A 98 0.04 3.87 -22.85
C ALA A 98 -0.51 4.66 -24.05
N TYR A 99 -1.40 5.62 -23.82
CA TYR A 99 -1.97 6.43 -24.91
C TYR A 99 -0.94 7.25 -25.68
N LYS A 100 0.06 7.78 -24.97
CA LYS A 100 1.14 8.56 -25.59
C LYS A 100 2.21 7.68 -26.23
N LYS A 101 2.13 6.35 -26.10
CA LYS A 101 3.12 5.38 -26.56
C LYS A 101 4.55 5.75 -26.16
N GLN A 102 4.71 6.19 -24.92
CA GLN A 102 6.00 6.65 -24.37
C GLN A 102 6.86 5.49 -23.87
N VAL A 103 6.28 4.32 -23.72
CA VAL A 103 6.94 3.11 -23.21
C VAL A 103 6.46 1.90 -24.01
N GLU A 104 7.31 0.89 -24.11
CA GLU A 104 6.98 -0.40 -24.74
C GLU A 104 6.53 -1.42 -23.68
N ARG A 105 6.94 -1.20 -22.42
CA ARG A 105 6.67 -2.09 -21.31
C ARG A 105 6.40 -1.32 -20.04
N ILE A 106 5.44 -1.80 -19.26
CA ILE A 106 5.14 -1.33 -17.91
C ILE A 106 5.35 -2.49 -16.94
N ILE A 107 6.15 -2.28 -15.90
CA ILE A 107 6.29 -3.24 -14.79
C ILE A 107 5.59 -2.63 -13.58
N LEU A 108 4.47 -3.24 -13.18
CA LEU A 108 3.74 -2.84 -11.99
C LEU A 108 4.15 -3.71 -10.80
N ILE A 109 4.62 -3.06 -9.73
CA ILE A 109 4.94 -3.76 -8.47
C ILE A 109 3.74 -3.64 -7.55
N SER A 110 2.78 -4.56 -7.68
CA SER A 110 1.57 -4.64 -6.87
C SER A 110 0.87 -5.98 -7.08
N GLY A 111 0.12 -6.45 -6.09
CA GLY A 111 -0.79 -7.60 -6.23
C GLY A 111 -2.27 -7.18 -6.24
N ASP A 112 -2.56 -5.88 -6.32
CA ASP A 112 -3.91 -5.35 -6.19
C ASP A 112 -4.70 -5.45 -7.50
N SER A 113 -5.89 -6.02 -7.40
CA SER A 113 -6.83 -6.16 -8.53
C SER A 113 -7.45 -4.84 -9.00
N ASP A 114 -7.32 -3.77 -8.22
CA ASP A 114 -7.81 -2.45 -8.62
C ASP A 114 -7.07 -1.90 -9.85
N PHE A 115 -5.92 -2.48 -10.19
CA PHE A 115 -5.17 -2.14 -11.42
C PHE A 115 -5.61 -2.89 -12.67
N ILE A 116 -6.59 -3.81 -12.61
CA ILE A 116 -7.10 -4.52 -13.78
C ILE A 116 -7.53 -3.58 -14.94
N PRO A 117 -8.28 -2.49 -14.68
CA PRO A 117 -8.64 -1.57 -15.75
C PRO A 117 -7.44 -0.93 -16.45
N ALA A 118 -6.41 -0.58 -15.67
CA ALA A 118 -5.17 0.00 -16.20
C ALA A 118 -4.36 -1.01 -17.01
N ALA A 119 -4.26 -2.26 -16.54
CA ALA A 119 -3.61 -3.35 -17.25
C ALA A 119 -4.31 -3.63 -18.60
N LYS A 120 -5.64 -3.75 -18.60
CA LYS A 120 -6.43 -3.93 -19.84
C LYS A 120 -6.20 -2.81 -20.84
N LEU A 121 -6.15 -1.57 -20.34
CA LEU A 121 -5.91 -0.42 -21.21
C LEU A 121 -4.52 -0.48 -21.83
N ALA A 122 -3.48 -0.68 -21.02
CA ALA A 122 -2.10 -0.75 -21.52
C ALA A 122 -1.92 -1.83 -22.59
N ARG A 123 -2.44 -3.04 -22.35
CA ARG A 123 -2.39 -4.15 -23.32
C ARG A 123 -3.16 -3.84 -24.59
N ARG A 124 -4.32 -3.18 -24.52
CA ARG A 124 -5.09 -2.74 -25.69
C ARG A 124 -4.29 -1.76 -26.55
N GLU A 125 -3.49 -0.91 -25.93
CA GLU A 125 -2.61 0.02 -26.63
C GLU A 125 -1.29 -0.61 -27.12
N GLY A 126 -1.12 -1.93 -26.93
CA GLY A 126 0.04 -2.67 -27.38
C GLY A 126 1.26 -2.56 -26.45
N ILE A 127 1.05 -2.19 -25.21
CA ILE A 127 2.10 -2.10 -24.17
C ILE A 127 2.19 -3.44 -23.45
N ASP A 128 3.39 -3.98 -23.34
CA ASP A 128 3.70 -5.19 -22.58
C ASP A 128 3.52 -4.93 -21.08
N PHE A 129 2.51 -5.55 -20.45
CA PHE A 129 2.16 -5.31 -19.05
C PHE A 129 2.63 -6.45 -18.15
N ILE A 130 3.67 -6.18 -17.38
CA ILE A 130 4.33 -7.14 -16.50
C ILE A 130 3.98 -6.83 -15.05
N LEU A 131 3.69 -7.87 -14.27
CA LEU A 131 3.42 -7.74 -12.84
C LEU A 131 4.60 -8.29 -12.03
N ASP A 132 5.03 -7.54 -11.01
CA ASP A 132 5.84 -8.04 -9.91
C ASP A 132 5.01 -7.99 -8.62
N PRO A 133 4.46 -9.11 -8.17
CA PRO A 133 3.63 -9.14 -6.96
C PRO A 133 4.47 -9.10 -5.68
N LEU A 134 5.80 -9.03 -5.78
CA LEU A 134 6.74 -9.28 -4.70
C LEU A 134 6.48 -10.66 -4.07
N TYR A 135 5.88 -10.70 -2.88
CA TYR A 135 5.54 -11.95 -2.18
C TYR A 135 4.03 -12.13 -2.01
N ASN A 136 3.23 -11.27 -2.63
CA ASN A 136 1.79 -11.29 -2.45
C ASN A 136 1.13 -12.30 -3.39
N HIS A 137 0.01 -12.83 -2.95
CA HIS A 137 -0.84 -13.65 -3.81
C HIS A 137 -1.52 -12.78 -4.87
N ILE A 138 -1.48 -13.22 -6.12
CA ILE A 138 -2.17 -12.58 -7.23
C ILE A 138 -3.56 -13.20 -7.36
N LYS A 139 -4.59 -12.37 -7.40
CA LYS A 139 -5.93 -12.84 -7.70
C LYS A 139 -6.01 -13.33 -9.16
N PRO A 140 -6.77 -14.41 -9.44
CA PRO A 140 -6.92 -14.94 -10.80
C PRO A 140 -7.33 -13.87 -11.83
N ASP A 141 -8.25 -12.99 -11.46
CA ASP A 141 -8.74 -11.92 -12.34
C ASP A 141 -7.63 -10.97 -12.79
N LEU A 142 -6.65 -10.65 -11.93
CA LEU A 142 -5.52 -9.83 -12.32
C LEU A 142 -4.55 -10.61 -13.21
N TYR A 143 -4.35 -11.90 -12.90
CA TYR A 143 -3.45 -12.76 -13.65
C TYR A 143 -3.84 -12.90 -15.12
N GLU A 144 -5.13 -12.90 -15.44
CA GLU A 144 -5.66 -12.97 -16.82
C GLU A 144 -5.35 -11.71 -17.65
N HIS A 145 -4.98 -10.61 -16.98
CA HIS A 145 -4.81 -9.30 -17.62
C HIS A 145 -3.37 -8.80 -17.63
N ILE A 146 -2.41 -9.69 -17.42
CA ILE A 146 -0.98 -9.40 -17.53
C ILE A 146 -0.37 -10.23 -18.67
N ASP A 147 0.74 -9.75 -19.22
CA ASP A 147 1.49 -10.47 -20.26
C ASP A 147 2.59 -11.34 -19.67
N GLY A 148 3.00 -11.07 -18.43
CA GLY A 148 3.98 -11.88 -17.74
C GLY A 148 4.17 -11.51 -16.29
N LEU A 149 4.86 -12.40 -15.58
CA LEU A 149 5.33 -12.18 -14.21
C LEU A 149 6.84 -11.94 -14.24
N TYR A 150 7.24 -10.89 -13.54
CA TYR A 150 8.62 -10.63 -13.23
C TYR A 150 8.78 -10.59 -11.72
N THR A 151 9.72 -11.32 -11.16
CA THR A 151 9.98 -11.26 -9.74
C THR A 151 11.48 -11.21 -9.49
N CYS A 152 11.90 -10.27 -8.66
CA CYS A 152 13.27 -10.20 -8.17
C CYS A 152 13.58 -11.32 -7.17
N ASN A 153 12.57 -12.10 -6.76
CA ASN A 153 12.74 -13.21 -5.85
C ASN A 153 12.81 -14.55 -6.59
N PRO A 154 13.98 -15.20 -6.68
CA PRO A 154 14.15 -16.49 -7.34
C PRO A 154 13.39 -17.64 -6.65
N ALA A 155 12.95 -17.46 -5.40
CA ALA A 155 12.17 -18.45 -4.65
C ALA A 155 10.64 -18.31 -4.86
N TYR A 156 10.20 -17.26 -5.54
CA TYR A 156 8.77 -17.08 -5.80
C TYR A 156 8.28 -18.07 -6.88
N LYS A 157 7.37 -18.97 -6.49
CA LYS A 157 6.63 -19.82 -7.41
C LYS A 157 5.17 -19.38 -7.36
N PRO A 158 4.60 -18.84 -8.45
CA PRO A 158 3.17 -18.57 -8.51
C PRO A 158 2.41 -19.87 -8.30
N LYS A 159 1.41 -19.84 -7.41
CA LYS A 159 0.51 -20.99 -7.17
C LYS A 159 -0.59 -21.02 -8.19
#